data_5da3c2bcd4eb7a306de3d6194584d1d1
#
_entry.id   5da3c2bcd4eb7a306de3d6194584d1d1
#
_cell.length_a   1.000
_cell.length_b   1.000
_cell.length_c   1.000
_cell.angle_alpha   90.00
_cell.angle_beta   90.00
_cell.angle_gamma   90.00
#
_symmetry.space_group_name_H-M   'P 1'
#
loop_
_entity.id
_entity.type
_entity.pdbx_description
1 polymer ?
#
loop_
_entity_poly.entity_id
_entity_poly.type
_entity_poly.pdbx_seq_one_letter_code
_entity_poly.pdbx_strand_id
1 'polypeptide(L)'
;MIVMIGHLSGNKLAVGVDHLIYGWVFFGVVMLAMFAIGARWSEVPQPASTGTTFLQTGSSAIPSGLVVVLIAALSAAGPLGFAAINQADEAPPPQLGRLIPPAGWSEAPPFTDWKPVYASPSAVLQESFSNGNQQVGIYIAYYRNQDYGRKLVTSTNVLAVSNDPVWSVLTRGRSTIHLGEAPLDVRSTNLLGKKPGLETSLVVWQWYWVNGRITSSDIEAKLLAALSRLRGMGDDSAVIMLYAPAEAAQASLAAFAKSAGQNIDALLTRTRETR
;
A
#
# COMPACT_ATOMS: atom_id res chain seq x y z
N MET A 1 -10.23 -18.18 17.00
CA MET A 1 -10.56 -17.67 18.34
C MET A 1 -10.80 -16.16 18.35
N ILE A 2 -9.88 -15.31 17.91
CA ILE A 2 -10.03 -13.83 17.86
C ILE A 2 -11.25 -13.37 17.05
N VAL A 3 -11.49 -13.97 15.88
CA VAL A 3 -12.66 -13.67 15.01
C VAL A 3 -13.98 -13.99 15.70
N MET A 4 -14.02 -15.07 16.49
CA MET A 4 -15.20 -15.49 17.22
C MET A 4 -15.50 -14.57 18.42
N ILE A 5 -14.46 -14.12 19.13
CA ILE A 5 -14.57 -13.14 20.21
C ILE A 5 -15.00 -11.77 19.66
N GLY A 6 -14.46 -11.37 18.50
CA GLY A 6 -14.87 -10.16 17.80
C GLY A 6 -16.34 -10.17 17.40
N HIS A 7 -16.82 -11.29 16.86
CA HIS A 7 -18.22 -11.44 16.46
C HIS A 7 -19.18 -11.41 17.66
N LEU A 8 -18.85 -12.11 18.76
CA LEU A 8 -19.67 -12.19 19.96
C LEU A 8 -19.67 -10.90 20.80
N SER A 9 -18.63 -10.08 20.69
CA SER A 9 -18.49 -8.83 21.46
C SER A 9 -18.81 -7.56 20.66
N GLY A 10 -19.31 -7.70 19.43
CA GLY A 10 -19.56 -6.56 18.54
C GLY A 10 -18.28 -5.74 18.26
N ASN A 11 -17.15 -6.40 18.13
CA ASN A 11 -15.80 -5.85 17.94
C ASN A 11 -15.21 -5.06 19.13
N LYS A 12 -15.91 -4.93 20.24
CA LYS A 12 -15.40 -4.16 21.38
C LYS A 12 -14.20 -4.80 22.08
N LEU A 13 -14.14 -6.14 22.13
CA LEU A 13 -13.03 -6.90 22.74
C LEU A 13 -11.95 -7.31 21.72
N ALA A 14 -12.18 -7.15 20.44
CA ALA A 14 -11.22 -7.52 19.40
C ALA A 14 -10.35 -6.32 18.91
N VAL A 15 -10.70 -5.09 19.30
CA VAL A 15 -10.03 -3.86 18.84
C VAL A 15 -9.69 -3.03 20.06
N GLY A 16 -8.39 -2.84 20.36
CA GLY A 16 -7.94 -1.96 21.43
C GLY A 16 -6.86 -2.56 22.31
N VAL A 17 -6.77 -2.10 23.56
CA VAL A 17 -5.76 -2.50 24.55
C VAL A 17 -5.79 -4.00 24.81
N ASP A 18 -6.98 -4.63 24.78
CA ASP A 18 -7.16 -6.07 25.00
C ASP A 18 -6.46 -6.90 23.90
N HIS A 19 -6.49 -6.46 22.65
CA HIS A 19 -5.77 -7.13 21.55
C HIS A 19 -4.26 -7.11 21.77
N LEU A 20 -3.74 -6.02 22.30
CA LEU A 20 -2.33 -5.84 22.64
C LEU A 20 -1.92 -6.77 23.78
N ILE A 21 -2.74 -6.87 24.84
CA ILE A 21 -2.51 -7.76 25.99
C ILE A 21 -2.57 -9.23 25.55
N TYR A 22 -3.57 -9.64 24.78
CA TYR A 22 -3.66 -11.01 24.27
C TYR A 22 -2.50 -11.35 23.33
N GLY A 23 -2.06 -10.40 22.50
CA GLY A 23 -0.87 -10.57 21.67
C GLY A 23 0.39 -10.80 22.47
N TRP A 24 0.60 -10.04 23.54
CA TRP A 24 1.74 -10.20 24.44
C TRP A 24 1.71 -11.51 25.23
N VAL A 25 0.55 -11.89 25.74
CA VAL A 25 0.37 -13.17 26.46
C VAL A 25 0.63 -14.33 25.51
N PHE A 26 0.05 -14.30 24.29
CA PHE A 26 0.28 -15.33 23.29
C PHE A 26 1.76 -15.43 22.89
N PHE A 27 2.41 -14.29 22.65
CA PHE A 27 3.84 -14.24 22.35
C PHE A 27 4.67 -14.80 23.50
N GLY A 28 4.34 -14.45 24.75
CA GLY A 28 5.00 -14.96 25.94
C GLY A 28 4.89 -16.49 26.05
N VAL A 29 3.70 -17.05 25.79
CA VAL A 29 3.47 -18.50 25.78
C VAL A 29 4.28 -19.19 24.68
N VAL A 30 4.32 -18.63 23.48
CA VAL A 30 5.10 -19.18 22.36
C VAL A 30 6.60 -19.14 22.67
N MET A 31 7.12 -18.03 23.23
CA MET A 31 8.50 -17.91 23.63
C MET A 31 8.86 -18.91 24.74
N LEU A 32 8.00 -19.07 25.74
CA LEU A 32 8.18 -20.03 26.82
C LEU A 32 8.21 -21.46 26.30
N ALA A 33 7.33 -21.81 25.36
CA ALA A 33 7.32 -23.10 24.70
C ALA A 33 8.63 -23.33 23.89
N MET A 34 9.11 -22.33 23.16
CA MET A 34 10.36 -22.40 22.44
C MET A 34 11.57 -22.59 23.38
N PHE A 35 11.60 -21.88 24.50
CA PHE A 35 12.65 -22.08 25.52
C PHE A 35 12.56 -23.46 26.16
N ALA A 36 11.37 -23.96 26.47
CA ALA A 36 11.19 -25.30 27.02
C ALA A 36 11.65 -26.41 26.05
N ILE A 37 11.37 -26.25 24.75
CA ILE A 37 11.85 -27.15 23.71
C ILE A 37 13.37 -27.04 23.57
N GLY A 38 13.94 -25.83 23.53
CA GLY A 38 15.37 -25.60 23.44
C GLY A 38 16.15 -26.12 24.65
N ALA A 39 15.60 -25.96 25.86
CA ALA A 39 16.18 -26.50 27.08
C ALA A 39 16.28 -28.03 27.07
N ARG A 40 15.38 -28.70 26.34
CA ARG A 40 15.41 -30.16 26.20
C ARG A 40 16.60 -30.66 25.33
N TRP A 41 17.15 -29.77 24.51
CA TRP A 41 18.29 -30.04 23.64
C TRP A 41 19.59 -29.37 24.14
N SER A 42 19.52 -28.67 25.28
CA SER A 42 20.72 -28.09 25.88
C SER A 42 21.58 -29.23 26.47
N GLU A 43 22.84 -29.26 26.12
CA GLU A 43 23.81 -30.19 26.70
C GLU A 43 23.95 -29.89 28.19
N VAL A 44 23.86 -30.93 29.02
CA VAL A 44 24.14 -30.82 30.44
C VAL A 44 25.59 -30.43 30.61
N PRO A 45 25.92 -29.33 31.32
CA PRO A 45 27.30 -28.98 31.59
C PRO A 45 27.99 -30.17 32.28
N GLN A 46 28.96 -30.82 31.64
CA GLN A 46 29.75 -31.84 32.28
C GLN A 46 30.51 -31.16 33.44
N PRO A 47 30.49 -31.77 34.64
CA PRO A 47 31.30 -31.27 35.74
C PRO A 47 32.75 -31.29 35.30
N ALA A 48 33.45 -30.18 35.44
CA ALA A 48 34.84 -30.04 35.09
C ALA A 48 35.64 -31.17 35.76
N SER A 49 36.07 -32.16 34.99
CA SER A 49 37.03 -33.19 35.46
C SER A 49 38.34 -32.48 35.70
N THR A 50 38.69 -32.33 36.96
CA THR A 50 39.98 -31.84 37.43
C THR A 50 41.04 -32.84 36.92
N GLY A 51 41.81 -32.44 35.92
CA GLY A 51 43.07 -33.09 35.58
C GLY A 51 43.13 -33.80 34.24
N THR A 52 43.30 -33.05 33.18
CA THR A 52 44.16 -33.42 32.04
C THR A 52 44.52 -32.12 31.30
N THR A 53 45.81 -31.79 31.29
CA THR A 53 46.37 -30.72 30.48
C THR A 53 46.24 -31.13 29.02
N PHE A 54 45.12 -30.77 28.38
CA PHE A 54 45.03 -30.84 26.93
C PHE A 54 45.82 -29.67 26.37
N LEU A 55 46.82 -30.01 25.54
CA LEU A 55 47.49 -29.07 24.65
C LEU A 55 46.41 -28.23 23.97
N GLN A 56 46.34 -26.96 24.30
CA GLN A 56 45.52 -25.96 23.63
C GLN A 56 45.99 -25.89 22.18
N THR A 57 45.38 -26.72 21.32
CA THR A 57 45.47 -26.51 19.89
C THR A 57 44.88 -25.14 19.63
N GLY A 58 45.70 -24.18 19.17
CA GLY A 58 45.37 -22.80 18.98
C GLY A 58 44.16 -22.66 18.04
N SER A 59 42.97 -22.76 18.61
CA SER A 59 41.80 -22.21 18.02
C SER A 59 41.97 -20.70 18.08
N SER A 60 42.08 -20.05 16.95
CA SER A 60 42.06 -18.60 16.83
C SER A 60 40.66 -18.13 17.28
N ALA A 61 40.47 -18.10 18.59
CA ALA A 61 39.23 -17.62 19.18
C ALA A 61 39.11 -16.16 18.78
N ILE A 62 38.08 -15.85 18.00
CA ILE A 62 37.69 -14.45 17.72
C ILE A 62 37.56 -13.79 19.07
N PRO A 63 38.28 -12.70 19.35
CA PRO A 63 38.21 -12.05 20.66
C PRO A 63 36.77 -11.65 20.95
N SER A 64 36.25 -12.03 22.12
CA SER A 64 34.83 -11.82 22.50
C SER A 64 34.40 -10.36 22.31
N GLY A 65 35.33 -9.41 22.49
CA GLY A 65 35.08 -7.98 22.19
C GLY A 65 34.76 -7.71 20.72
N LEU A 66 35.40 -8.41 19.78
CA LEU A 66 35.10 -8.26 18.35
C LEU A 66 33.69 -8.77 18.03
N VAL A 67 33.28 -9.88 18.63
CA VAL A 67 31.91 -10.43 18.45
C VAL A 67 30.87 -9.45 18.96
N VAL A 68 31.08 -8.85 20.13
CA VAL A 68 30.16 -7.83 20.68
C VAL A 68 30.08 -6.62 19.77
N VAL A 69 31.19 -6.12 19.25
CA VAL A 69 31.24 -4.99 18.32
C VAL A 69 30.51 -5.32 17.01
N LEU A 70 30.70 -6.52 16.47
CA LEU A 70 30.00 -6.97 15.25
C LEU A 70 28.49 -7.07 15.46
N ILE A 71 28.04 -7.61 16.60
CA ILE A 71 26.63 -7.70 16.94
C ILE A 71 26.04 -6.29 17.10
N ALA A 72 26.73 -5.40 17.81
CA ALA A 72 26.30 -4.02 17.99
C ALA A 72 26.22 -3.26 16.64
N ALA A 73 27.22 -3.41 15.78
CA ALA A 73 27.25 -2.81 14.45
C ALA A 73 26.10 -3.35 13.57
N LEU A 74 25.88 -4.66 13.59
CA LEU A 74 24.80 -5.30 12.83
C LEU A 74 23.42 -4.84 13.34
N SER A 75 23.26 -4.73 14.64
CA SER A 75 22.02 -4.24 15.28
C SER A 75 21.75 -2.76 14.98
N ALA A 76 22.80 -1.93 14.90
CA ALA A 76 22.68 -0.52 14.57
C ALA A 76 22.53 -0.25 13.06
N ALA A 77 23.01 -1.15 12.21
CA ALA A 77 22.98 -0.98 10.75
C ALA A 77 21.55 -0.82 10.20
N GLY A 78 20.58 -1.56 10.74
CA GLY A 78 19.17 -1.46 10.35
C GLY A 78 18.58 -0.08 10.60
N PRO A 79 18.52 0.39 11.86
CA PRO A 79 17.99 1.72 12.19
C PRO A 79 18.72 2.87 11.49
N LEU A 80 20.06 2.80 11.45
CA LEU A 80 20.88 3.85 10.81
C LEU A 80 20.69 3.87 9.30
N GLY A 81 20.66 2.70 8.65
CA GLY A 81 20.36 2.59 7.23
C GLY A 81 18.97 3.11 6.89
N PHE A 82 17.97 2.77 7.71
CA PHE A 82 16.61 3.27 7.54
C PHE A 82 16.53 4.79 7.72
N ALA A 83 17.21 5.36 8.73
CA ALA A 83 17.28 6.79 8.94
C ALA A 83 17.96 7.51 7.77
N ALA A 84 19.08 6.97 7.26
CA ALA A 84 19.79 7.52 6.11
C ALA A 84 18.94 7.50 4.84
N ILE A 85 18.23 6.40 4.57
CA ILE A 85 17.30 6.29 3.43
C ILE A 85 16.18 7.31 3.57
N ASN A 86 15.61 7.48 4.76
CA ASN A 86 14.53 8.44 4.99
C ASN A 86 14.98 9.89 4.78
N GLN A 87 16.17 10.26 5.28
CA GLN A 87 16.71 11.60 5.07
C GLN A 87 17.05 11.88 3.59
N ALA A 88 17.61 10.90 2.89
CA ALA A 88 17.90 11.02 1.46
C ALA A 88 16.61 11.08 0.61
N ASP A 89 15.49 10.64 1.17
CA ASP A 89 14.21 10.54 0.47
C ASP A 89 13.31 11.76 0.66
N GLU A 90 13.71 12.75 1.46
CA GLU A 90 12.97 14.00 1.63
C GLU A 90 12.97 14.81 0.33
N ALA A 91 11.82 14.87 -0.29
CA ALA A 91 11.58 15.67 -1.49
C ALA A 91 10.47 16.68 -1.22
N PRO A 92 10.43 17.81 -1.96
CA PRO A 92 9.39 18.80 -1.80
C PRO A 92 7.99 18.22 -2.11
N PRO A 93 6.93 18.80 -1.54
CA PRO A 93 5.56 18.37 -1.85
C PRO A 93 5.32 18.38 -3.38
N PRO A 94 4.78 17.30 -3.94
CA PRO A 94 4.53 17.22 -5.37
C PRO A 94 3.39 18.16 -5.77
N GLN A 95 3.51 18.77 -6.93
CA GLN A 95 2.42 19.50 -7.57
C GLN A 95 1.88 18.64 -8.72
N LEU A 96 0.68 18.10 -8.53
CA LEU A 96 0.00 17.35 -9.58
C LEU A 96 -0.72 18.34 -10.50
N GLY A 97 -0.23 18.45 -11.74
CA GLY A 97 -0.83 19.31 -12.75
C GLY A 97 -2.20 18.77 -13.20
N ARG A 98 -2.83 19.46 -14.15
CA ARG A 98 -4.08 19.00 -14.79
C ARG A 98 -3.78 17.92 -15.83
N LEU A 99 -4.72 17.00 -16.00
CA LEU A 99 -4.63 16.02 -17.07
C LEU A 99 -4.97 16.71 -18.40
N ILE A 100 -4.07 16.60 -19.36
CA ILE A 100 -4.36 17.07 -20.73
C ILE A 100 -5.47 16.18 -21.30
N PRO A 101 -6.61 16.76 -21.75
CA PRO A 101 -7.69 15.98 -22.33
C PRO A 101 -7.17 15.07 -23.45
N PRO A 102 -7.50 13.78 -23.44
CA PRO A 102 -7.09 12.88 -24.53
C PRO A 102 -7.89 13.17 -25.79
N ALA A 103 -7.39 12.70 -26.93
CA ALA A 103 -8.05 12.92 -28.23
C ALA A 103 -9.51 12.46 -28.22
N GLY A 104 -10.41 13.32 -28.65
CA GLY A 104 -11.85 13.09 -28.70
C GLY A 104 -12.58 13.30 -27.37
N TRP A 105 -11.90 13.76 -26.32
CA TRP A 105 -12.47 14.10 -25.01
C TRP A 105 -12.24 15.57 -24.68
N SER A 106 -13.18 16.17 -24.00
CA SER A 106 -13.09 17.54 -23.48
C SER A 106 -13.36 17.56 -21.97
N GLU A 107 -12.82 18.55 -21.28
CA GLU A 107 -13.15 18.77 -19.87
C GLU A 107 -14.66 18.98 -19.72
N ALA A 108 -15.22 18.40 -18.66
CA ALA A 108 -16.65 18.48 -18.36
C ALA A 108 -16.87 18.75 -16.86
N PRO A 109 -18.03 19.32 -16.49
CA PRO A 109 -18.42 19.43 -15.09
C PRO A 109 -18.50 18.04 -14.43
N PRO A 110 -18.24 17.95 -13.11
CA PRO A 110 -18.44 16.70 -12.37
C PRO A 110 -19.89 16.22 -12.50
N PHE A 111 -20.06 14.95 -12.85
CA PHE A 111 -21.37 14.29 -12.97
C PHE A 111 -21.80 13.55 -11.71
N THR A 112 -20.92 13.49 -10.71
CA THR A 112 -21.18 12.83 -9.41
C THR A 112 -20.43 13.55 -8.31
N ASP A 113 -20.93 13.44 -7.09
CA ASP A 113 -20.28 13.91 -5.86
C ASP A 113 -19.41 12.84 -5.20
N TRP A 114 -19.30 11.64 -5.82
CA TRP A 114 -18.50 10.56 -5.28
C TRP A 114 -17.02 10.94 -5.18
N LYS A 115 -16.46 10.59 -4.03
CA LYS A 115 -15.03 10.76 -3.71
C LYS A 115 -14.55 9.58 -2.91
N PRO A 116 -13.45 8.91 -3.32
CA PRO A 116 -12.86 7.86 -2.49
C PRO A 116 -12.22 8.46 -1.24
N VAL A 117 -12.12 7.65 -0.19
CA VAL A 117 -11.46 8.02 1.06
C VAL A 117 -10.03 7.54 1.02
N TYR A 118 -9.10 8.47 0.87
CA TYR A 118 -7.65 8.22 0.85
C TYR A 118 -6.98 9.12 1.87
N ALA A 119 -6.24 8.52 2.81
CA ALA A 119 -5.63 9.23 3.93
C ALA A 119 -4.37 10.00 3.48
N SER A 120 -4.39 11.31 3.71
CA SER A 120 -3.25 12.23 3.57
C SER A 120 -2.42 12.07 2.28
N PRO A 121 -3.02 12.05 1.08
CA PRO A 121 -2.25 12.05 -0.16
C PRO A 121 -1.42 13.34 -0.25
N SER A 122 -0.26 13.26 -0.88
CA SER A 122 0.62 14.42 -1.08
C SER A 122 0.05 15.40 -2.12
N ALA A 123 -0.70 14.88 -3.10
CA ALA A 123 -1.47 15.68 -4.05
C ALA A 123 -2.66 14.88 -4.57
N VAL A 124 -3.72 15.57 -4.97
CA VAL A 124 -4.95 14.96 -5.51
C VAL A 124 -5.36 15.68 -6.78
N LEU A 125 -5.75 14.89 -7.77
CA LEU A 125 -6.44 15.36 -8.97
C LEU A 125 -7.79 14.67 -9.06
N GLN A 126 -8.83 15.43 -9.31
CA GLN A 126 -10.16 14.91 -9.64
C GLN A 126 -10.75 15.76 -10.76
N GLU A 127 -10.93 15.15 -11.92
CA GLU A 127 -11.43 15.82 -13.12
C GLU A 127 -12.47 14.93 -13.81
N SER A 128 -13.28 15.55 -14.66
CA SER A 128 -14.28 14.86 -15.46
C SER A 128 -14.13 15.25 -16.92
N PHE A 129 -14.38 14.28 -17.79
CA PHE A 129 -14.28 14.43 -19.23
C PHE A 129 -15.53 13.90 -19.92
N SER A 130 -15.84 14.47 -21.07
CA SER A 130 -16.96 14.05 -21.91
C SER A 130 -16.53 13.94 -23.36
N ASN A 131 -17.10 12.99 -24.05
CA ASN A 131 -17.05 12.86 -25.50
C ASN A 131 -18.50 12.79 -26.05
N GLY A 132 -19.24 13.86 -25.99
CA GLY A 132 -20.66 13.87 -26.35
C GLY A 132 -21.53 13.13 -25.33
N ASN A 133 -21.86 11.85 -25.60
CA ASN A 133 -22.78 11.08 -24.74
C ASN A 133 -22.09 10.29 -23.63
N GLN A 134 -20.77 10.22 -23.62
CA GLN A 134 -20.01 9.47 -22.64
C GLN A 134 -19.39 10.43 -21.63
N GLN A 135 -19.46 10.07 -20.35
CA GLN A 135 -18.83 10.81 -19.27
C GLN A 135 -17.90 9.89 -18.48
N VAL A 136 -16.69 10.35 -18.21
CA VAL A 136 -15.69 9.64 -17.41
C VAL A 136 -15.07 10.61 -16.43
N GLY A 137 -15.02 10.21 -15.16
CA GLY A 137 -14.23 10.90 -14.16
C GLY A 137 -12.90 10.19 -13.91
N ILE A 138 -11.87 10.95 -13.58
CA ILE A 138 -10.60 10.47 -13.11
C ILE A 138 -10.34 11.00 -11.72
N TYR A 139 -9.84 10.14 -10.84
CA TYR A 139 -9.32 10.50 -9.54
C TYR A 139 -7.91 9.94 -9.41
N ILE A 140 -6.95 10.79 -9.03
CA ILE A 140 -5.58 10.41 -8.77
C ILE A 140 -5.21 10.90 -7.38
N ALA A 141 -4.78 9.99 -6.49
CA ALA A 141 -4.13 10.35 -5.24
C ALA A 141 -2.65 9.98 -5.32
N TYR A 142 -1.81 10.98 -5.28
CA TYR A 142 -0.35 10.86 -5.37
C TYR A 142 0.28 10.88 -3.99
N TYR A 143 1.28 10.02 -3.78
CA TYR A 143 2.01 9.86 -2.53
C TYR A 143 3.50 10.01 -2.76
N ARG A 144 4.14 10.84 -1.95
CA ARG A 144 5.58 11.06 -1.88
C ARG A 144 5.98 11.19 -0.41
N ASN A 145 7.15 10.71 -0.03
CA ASN A 145 7.63 10.70 1.35
C ASN A 145 6.63 9.96 2.27
N GLN A 146 6.30 8.73 1.92
CA GLN A 146 5.33 7.91 2.66
C GLN A 146 5.87 7.56 4.05
N ASP A 147 5.02 7.69 5.06
CA ASP A 147 5.29 7.40 6.46
C ASP A 147 4.16 6.54 7.07
N TYR A 148 4.14 6.39 8.39
CA TYR A 148 3.11 5.61 9.08
C TYR A 148 1.69 6.12 8.82
N GLY A 149 1.50 7.44 8.79
CA GLY A 149 0.19 8.10 8.60
C GLY A 149 -0.21 8.35 7.15
N ARG A 150 0.74 8.22 6.21
CA ARG A 150 0.58 8.58 4.82
C ARG A 150 1.11 7.48 3.90
N LYS A 151 0.25 6.54 3.54
CA LYS A 151 0.59 5.39 2.70
C LYS A 151 -0.40 5.22 1.57
N LEU A 152 0.08 4.91 0.38
CA LEU A 152 -0.75 4.57 -0.78
C LEU A 152 -1.65 3.36 -0.48
N VAL A 153 -1.06 2.29 0.05
CA VAL A 153 -1.77 1.03 0.29
C VAL A 153 -1.94 0.79 1.79
N THR A 154 -3.14 1.05 2.27
CA THR A 154 -3.59 0.80 3.66
C THR A 154 -5.05 0.38 3.67
N SER A 155 -5.48 -0.28 4.75
CA SER A 155 -6.88 -0.70 4.94
C SER A 155 -7.87 0.45 5.11
N THR A 156 -7.38 1.66 5.41
CA THR A 156 -8.20 2.87 5.54
C THR A 156 -8.46 3.57 4.21
N ASN A 157 -7.69 3.25 3.16
CA ASN A 157 -7.90 3.77 1.82
C ASN A 157 -8.96 2.93 1.11
N VAL A 158 -10.15 3.47 0.97
CA VAL A 158 -11.33 2.77 0.49
C VAL A 158 -12.14 3.62 -0.50
N LEU A 159 -12.90 2.94 -1.36
CA LEU A 159 -13.80 3.62 -2.31
C LEU A 159 -15.04 4.21 -1.63
N ALA A 160 -15.50 3.57 -0.58
CA ALA A 160 -16.55 4.03 0.33
C ALA A 160 -16.33 3.40 1.70
N VAL A 161 -16.59 4.13 2.78
CA VAL A 161 -16.53 3.56 4.15
C VAL A 161 -17.73 2.64 4.40
N SER A 162 -17.57 1.67 5.28
CA SER A 162 -18.61 0.64 5.51
C SER A 162 -19.98 1.21 5.89
N ASN A 163 -20.01 2.35 6.58
CA ASN A 163 -21.23 3.04 7.03
C ASN A 163 -21.46 4.35 6.29
N ASP A 164 -20.97 4.49 5.06
CA ASP A 164 -21.20 5.69 4.27
C ASP A 164 -22.71 5.87 4.01
N PRO A 165 -23.30 7.03 4.35
CA PRO A 165 -24.73 7.27 4.17
C PRO A 165 -25.12 7.45 2.70
N VAL A 166 -24.15 7.79 1.83
CA VAL A 166 -24.41 8.15 0.43
C VAL A 166 -23.96 7.04 -0.53
N TRP A 167 -22.82 6.43 -0.28
CA TRP A 167 -22.22 5.44 -1.20
C TRP A 167 -22.02 4.09 -0.55
N SER A 168 -22.21 3.02 -1.32
CA SER A 168 -21.90 1.65 -0.90
C SER A 168 -21.25 0.87 -2.02
N VAL A 169 -20.34 -0.04 -1.63
CA VAL A 169 -19.77 -1.01 -2.55
C VAL A 169 -20.76 -2.15 -2.76
N LEU A 170 -21.20 -2.32 -3.99
CA LEU A 170 -22.14 -3.38 -4.38
C LEU A 170 -21.39 -4.67 -4.74
N THR A 171 -20.45 -4.59 -5.68
CA THR A 171 -19.66 -5.75 -6.14
C THR A 171 -18.22 -5.35 -6.38
N ARG A 172 -17.31 -6.33 -6.23
CA ARG A 172 -15.90 -6.19 -6.58
C ARG A 172 -15.52 -7.29 -7.55
N GLY A 173 -14.68 -6.93 -8.54
CA GLY A 173 -14.19 -7.84 -9.56
C GLY A 173 -12.87 -7.37 -10.15
N ARG A 174 -12.54 -7.92 -11.28
CA ARG A 174 -11.41 -7.52 -12.12
C ARG A 174 -11.88 -7.32 -13.55
N SER A 175 -11.16 -6.48 -14.28
CA SER A 175 -11.39 -6.23 -15.70
C SER A 175 -10.03 -6.10 -16.37
N THR A 176 -9.90 -6.61 -17.60
CA THR A 176 -8.72 -6.35 -18.40
C THR A 176 -9.03 -5.20 -19.33
N ILE A 177 -8.21 -4.17 -19.30
CA ILE A 177 -8.35 -2.94 -20.10
C ILE A 177 -7.11 -2.73 -20.96
N HIS A 178 -7.19 -1.82 -21.90
CA HIS A 178 -6.01 -1.33 -22.63
C HIS A 178 -5.68 0.08 -22.14
N LEU A 179 -4.51 0.25 -21.54
CA LEU A 179 -3.98 1.56 -21.20
C LEU A 179 -3.02 2.00 -22.32
N GLY A 180 -3.51 2.79 -23.26
CA GLY A 180 -2.87 2.91 -24.56
C GLY A 180 -2.97 1.59 -25.31
N GLU A 181 -1.84 1.03 -25.75
CA GLU A 181 -1.77 -0.25 -26.44
C GLU A 181 -1.47 -1.45 -25.50
N ALA A 182 -1.11 -1.20 -24.24
CA ALA A 182 -0.74 -2.26 -23.30
C ALA A 182 -1.96 -2.80 -22.55
N PRO A 183 -2.14 -4.13 -22.47
CA PRO A 183 -3.18 -4.74 -21.64
C PRO A 183 -2.82 -4.56 -20.15
N LEU A 184 -3.83 -4.26 -19.35
CA LEU A 184 -3.70 -4.07 -17.91
C LEU A 184 -4.89 -4.69 -17.19
N ASP A 185 -4.62 -5.56 -16.22
CA ASP A 185 -5.64 -6.03 -15.31
C ASP A 185 -5.87 -4.99 -14.21
N VAL A 186 -7.10 -4.54 -14.06
CA VAL A 186 -7.52 -3.55 -13.08
C VAL A 186 -8.55 -4.12 -12.12
N ARG A 187 -8.65 -3.53 -10.93
CA ARG A 187 -9.78 -3.81 -10.04
C ARG A 187 -10.99 -3.07 -10.56
N SER A 188 -12.10 -3.77 -10.66
CA SER A 188 -13.40 -3.21 -11.03
C SER A 188 -14.34 -3.29 -9.84
N THR A 189 -14.97 -2.17 -9.50
CA THR A 189 -15.91 -2.09 -8.38
C THR A 189 -17.16 -1.35 -8.81
N ASN A 190 -18.33 -1.93 -8.51
CA ASN A 190 -19.60 -1.25 -8.69
C ASN A 190 -19.99 -0.57 -7.39
N LEU A 191 -20.31 0.71 -7.48
CA LEU A 191 -20.78 1.53 -6.38
C LEU A 191 -22.26 1.87 -6.60
N LEU A 192 -23.01 1.90 -5.51
CA LEU A 192 -24.40 2.32 -5.48
C LEU A 192 -24.54 3.56 -4.63
N GLY A 193 -25.09 4.64 -5.20
CA GLY A 193 -25.53 5.83 -4.49
C GLY A 193 -26.88 5.57 -3.82
N LYS A 194 -27.00 5.96 -2.55
CA LYS A 194 -28.17 5.72 -1.71
C LYS A 194 -29.08 6.95 -1.58
N LYS A 195 -28.88 7.99 -2.39
CA LYS A 195 -29.74 9.19 -2.32
C LYS A 195 -31.15 8.84 -2.80
N PRO A 196 -32.18 9.10 -2.00
CA PRO A 196 -33.56 8.87 -2.41
C PRO A 196 -33.89 9.62 -3.71
N GLY A 197 -34.44 8.92 -4.71
CA GLY A 197 -34.82 9.48 -6.00
C GLY A 197 -33.69 9.66 -7.03
N LEU A 198 -32.44 9.32 -6.69
CA LEU A 198 -31.30 9.29 -7.61
C LEU A 198 -30.50 8.01 -7.34
N GLU A 199 -30.96 6.88 -7.85
CA GLU A 199 -30.16 5.65 -7.86
C GLU A 199 -29.05 5.80 -8.90
N THR A 200 -27.94 6.41 -8.50
CA THR A 200 -26.76 6.57 -9.36
C THR A 200 -25.81 5.44 -9.08
N SER A 201 -25.63 4.56 -10.04
CA SER A 201 -24.61 3.51 -9.97
C SER A 201 -23.36 3.93 -10.73
N LEU A 202 -22.19 3.69 -10.16
CA LEU A 202 -20.89 3.96 -10.77
C LEU A 202 -20.11 2.66 -10.91
N VAL A 203 -19.38 2.54 -12.00
CA VAL A 203 -18.29 1.55 -12.14
C VAL A 203 -16.97 2.28 -11.96
N VAL A 204 -16.11 1.74 -11.11
CA VAL A 204 -14.79 2.29 -10.83
C VAL A 204 -13.73 1.26 -11.21
N TRP A 205 -12.81 1.64 -12.08
CA TRP A 205 -11.61 0.89 -12.39
C TRP A 205 -10.43 1.50 -11.66
N GLN A 206 -9.63 0.67 -10.96
CA GLN A 206 -8.55 1.11 -10.09
C GLN A 206 -7.27 0.33 -10.35
N TRP A 207 -6.15 1.05 -10.39
CA TRP A 207 -4.80 0.49 -10.40
C TRP A 207 -3.82 1.42 -9.71
N TYR A 208 -2.58 0.96 -9.56
CA TYR A 208 -1.48 1.71 -8.96
C TYR A 208 -0.40 2.01 -10.00
N TRP A 209 0.20 3.17 -9.86
CA TRP A 209 1.43 3.56 -10.52
C TRP A 209 2.50 3.76 -9.44
N VAL A 210 3.68 3.12 -9.58
CA VAL A 210 4.78 3.20 -8.61
C VAL A 210 6.08 3.40 -9.38
N ASN A 211 6.61 4.62 -9.35
CA ASN A 211 7.86 4.99 -10.04
C ASN A 211 7.93 4.54 -11.52
N GLY A 212 6.82 4.68 -12.26
CA GLY A 212 6.74 4.28 -13.67
C GLY A 212 6.31 2.84 -13.90
N ARG A 213 6.04 2.06 -12.85
CA ARG A 213 5.48 0.71 -12.94
C ARG A 213 4.01 0.69 -12.57
N ILE A 214 3.25 -0.10 -13.28
CA ILE A 214 1.80 -0.20 -13.11
C ILE A 214 1.44 -1.59 -12.56
N THR A 215 0.56 -1.62 -11.56
CA THR A 215 0.03 -2.87 -10.98
C THR A 215 -1.35 -2.65 -10.37
N SER A 216 -2.17 -3.70 -10.30
CA SER A 216 -3.41 -3.71 -9.53
C SER A 216 -3.28 -4.43 -8.18
N SER A 217 -2.11 -4.98 -7.87
CA SER A 217 -1.85 -5.73 -6.65
C SER A 217 -1.34 -4.83 -5.52
N ASP A 218 -1.98 -4.90 -4.35
CA ASP A 218 -1.52 -4.20 -3.13
C ASP A 218 -0.13 -4.65 -2.70
N ILE A 219 0.12 -5.96 -2.81
CA ILE A 219 1.41 -6.55 -2.39
C ILE A 219 2.51 -6.07 -3.32
N GLU A 220 2.27 -6.14 -4.63
CA GLU A 220 3.24 -5.70 -5.63
C GLU A 220 3.51 -4.20 -5.52
N ALA A 221 2.48 -3.36 -5.34
CA ALA A 221 2.65 -1.92 -5.14
C ALA A 221 3.54 -1.61 -3.92
N LYS A 222 3.34 -2.31 -2.79
CA LYS A 222 4.19 -2.19 -1.60
C LYS A 222 5.62 -2.63 -1.86
N LEU A 223 5.82 -3.75 -2.55
CA LEU A 223 7.16 -4.26 -2.87
C LEU A 223 7.90 -3.32 -3.82
N LEU A 224 7.22 -2.80 -4.83
CA LEU A 224 7.79 -1.83 -5.78
C LEU A 224 8.18 -0.53 -5.07
N ALA A 225 7.35 -0.01 -4.18
CA ALA A 225 7.65 1.20 -3.40
C ALA A 225 8.86 0.97 -2.48
N ALA A 226 8.90 -0.14 -1.76
CA ALA A 226 10.03 -0.50 -0.90
C ALA A 226 11.33 -0.66 -1.68
N LEU A 227 11.29 -1.37 -2.82
CA LEU A 227 12.45 -1.58 -3.68
C LEU A 227 12.96 -0.27 -4.30
N SER A 228 12.06 0.61 -4.72
CA SER A 228 12.40 1.93 -5.25
C SER A 228 13.10 2.79 -4.19
N ARG A 229 12.60 2.75 -2.96
CA ARG A 229 13.18 3.46 -1.82
C ARG A 229 14.58 2.94 -1.48
N LEU A 230 14.76 1.62 -1.45
CA LEU A 230 16.07 0.98 -1.22
C LEU A 230 17.10 1.33 -2.31
N ARG A 231 16.65 1.63 -3.53
CA ARG A 231 17.49 2.06 -4.64
C ARG A 231 17.74 3.57 -4.67
N GLY A 232 17.22 4.32 -3.72
CA GLY A 232 17.35 5.79 -3.68
C GLY A 232 16.50 6.51 -4.74
N MET A 233 15.52 5.83 -5.35
CA MET A 233 14.63 6.42 -6.36
C MET A 233 13.38 7.06 -5.74
N GLY A 234 13.27 7.06 -4.41
CA GLY A 234 12.09 7.52 -3.71
C GLY A 234 10.91 6.54 -3.75
N ASP A 235 9.81 6.96 -3.14
CA ASP A 235 8.59 6.17 -3.01
C ASP A 235 7.39 6.78 -3.77
N ASP A 236 7.69 7.58 -4.80
CA ASP A 236 6.68 8.23 -5.63
C ASP A 236 5.71 7.22 -6.20
N SER A 237 4.44 7.37 -5.85
CA SER A 237 3.40 6.43 -6.23
C SER A 237 2.03 7.08 -6.25
N ALA A 238 1.10 6.51 -7.00
CA ALA A 238 -0.25 7.00 -7.10
C ALA A 238 -1.26 5.86 -7.21
N VAL A 239 -2.48 6.08 -6.74
CA VAL A 239 -3.65 5.34 -7.16
C VAL A 239 -4.34 6.13 -8.25
N ILE A 240 -4.72 5.44 -9.31
CA ILE A 240 -5.52 5.97 -10.39
C ILE A 240 -6.88 5.26 -10.40
N MET A 241 -7.94 6.04 -10.47
CA MET A 241 -9.30 5.55 -10.59
C MET A 241 -9.97 6.23 -11.76
N LEU A 242 -10.50 5.43 -12.68
CA LEU A 242 -11.44 5.89 -13.69
C LEU A 242 -12.84 5.47 -13.27
N TYR A 243 -13.81 6.35 -13.38
CA TYR A 243 -15.18 6.03 -13.01
C TYR A 243 -16.19 6.62 -14.01
N ALA A 244 -17.28 5.90 -14.22
CA ALA A 244 -18.35 6.32 -15.12
C ALA A 244 -19.72 5.82 -14.62
N PRO A 245 -20.84 6.44 -15.06
CA PRO A 245 -22.18 5.92 -14.83
C PRO A 245 -22.31 4.49 -15.33
N ALA A 246 -22.93 3.60 -14.55
CA ALA A 246 -22.93 2.15 -14.78
C ALA A 246 -23.52 1.74 -16.12
N GLU A 247 -24.50 2.46 -16.63
CA GLU A 247 -25.22 2.14 -17.89
C GLU A 247 -24.31 2.05 -19.11
N ALA A 248 -23.29 2.91 -19.20
CA ALA A 248 -22.34 2.94 -20.32
C ALA A 248 -20.89 2.76 -19.89
N ALA A 249 -20.65 2.34 -18.65
CA ALA A 249 -19.33 2.37 -18.02
C ALA A 249 -18.26 1.60 -18.80
N GLN A 250 -18.56 0.37 -19.20
CA GLN A 250 -17.57 -0.49 -19.84
C GLN A 250 -17.01 0.13 -21.11
N ALA A 251 -17.88 0.64 -21.98
CA ALA A 251 -17.48 1.27 -23.24
C ALA A 251 -16.76 2.60 -23.01
N SER A 252 -17.32 3.44 -22.12
CA SER A 252 -16.77 4.78 -21.82
C SER A 252 -15.40 4.71 -21.17
N LEU A 253 -15.25 3.85 -20.16
CA LEU A 253 -13.99 3.65 -19.44
C LEU A 253 -12.92 3.03 -20.34
N ALA A 254 -13.28 2.06 -21.21
CA ALA A 254 -12.35 1.45 -22.14
C ALA A 254 -11.86 2.45 -23.20
N ALA A 255 -12.76 3.23 -23.77
CA ALA A 255 -12.40 4.26 -24.74
C ALA A 255 -11.50 5.34 -24.13
N PHE A 256 -11.85 5.81 -22.91
CA PHE A 256 -11.03 6.80 -22.19
C PHE A 256 -9.66 6.24 -21.80
N ALA A 257 -9.59 5.05 -21.21
CA ALA A 257 -8.33 4.43 -20.79
C ALA A 257 -7.36 4.26 -21.97
N LYS A 258 -7.89 3.84 -23.13
CA LYS A 258 -7.09 3.68 -24.35
C LYS A 258 -6.49 5.01 -24.81
N SER A 259 -7.27 6.08 -24.81
CA SER A 259 -6.81 7.40 -25.29
C SER A 259 -6.04 8.20 -24.23
N ALA A 260 -6.31 8.00 -22.92
CA ALA A 260 -5.71 8.76 -21.84
C ALA A 260 -4.42 8.15 -21.26
N GLY A 261 -4.13 6.88 -21.57
CA GLY A 261 -3.04 6.14 -20.94
C GLY A 261 -1.70 6.85 -20.95
N GLN A 262 -1.29 7.37 -22.11
CA GLN A 262 -0.03 8.12 -22.26
C GLN A 262 -0.06 9.45 -21.49
N ASN A 263 -1.19 10.16 -21.47
CA ASN A 263 -1.34 11.44 -20.78
C ASN A 263 -1.27 11.25 -19.26
N ILE A 264 -1.86 10.18 -18.74
CA ILE A 264 -1.79 9.82 -17.31
C ILE A 264 -0.35 9.48 -16.91
N ASP A 265 0.33 8.64 -17.67
CA ASP A 265 1.72 8.28 -17.39
C ASP A 265 2.66 9.50 -17.49
N ALA A 266 2.50 10.33 -18.50
CA ALA A 266 3.27 11.56 -18.65
C ALA A 266 3.04 12.55 -17.49
N LEU A 267 1.80 12.69 -17.01
CA LEU A 267 1.48 13.52 -15.85
C LEU A 267 2.20 13.02 -14.59
N LEU A 268 2.12 11.73 -14.30
CA LEU A 268 2.72 11.13 -13.12
C LEU A 268 4.26 11.14 -13.21
N THR A 269 4.82 10.90 -14.38
CA THR A 269 6.26 10.95 -14.63
C THR A 269 6.80 12.38 -14.43
N ARG A 270 6.16 13.40 -15.01
CA ARG A 270 6.53 14.80 -14.77
C ARG A 270 6.46 15.17 -13.28
N THR A 271 5.39 14.73 -12.59
CA THR A 271 5.26 14.97 -11.15
C THR A 271 6.39 14.33 -10.36
N ARG A 272 6.82 13.12 -10.74
CA ARG A 272 8.00 12.48 -10.14
C ARG A 272 9.28 13.25 -10.40
N GLU A 273 9.49 13.75 -11.61
CA GLU A 273 10.70 14.50 -12.01
C GLU A 273 10.87 15.83 -11.28
N THR A 274 9.82 16.34 -10.62
CA THR A 274 9.92 17.51 -9.72
C THR A 274 10.44 17.17 -8.32
N ARG A 275 10.95 15.96 -8.13
CA ARG A 275 11.54 15.48 -6.88
C ARG A 275 12.86 16.16 -6.54
#